data_a701e310fe8a44b9cf4c78d79f51bb31
#
_entry.id   a701e310fe8a44b9cf4c78d79f51bb31
#
_cell.length_a   1.000
_cell.length_b   1.000
_cell.length_c   1.000
_cell.angle_alpha   90.00
_cell.angle_beta   90.00
_cell.angle_gamma   90.00
#
_symmetry.space_group_name_H-M   'P 1'
#
loop_
_entity.id
_entity.type
_entity.pdbx_description
1 polymer ?
#
loop_
_entity_poly.entity_id
_entity_poly.type
_entity_poly.pdbx_seq_one_letter_code
_entity_poly.pdbx_strand_id
1 'polypeptide(L)'
;MADLHVYTKIESCGRRQGYLTTYVSLTAPMEEGEALANPSLEDLAGAIERAGHRRVSLVLDESLWGGFDVGALVDLLNRRSALEMGQDSQKPETNAEVSTYEFNLVLLGPVNHRLDRVNCFATLSLGPGSFNLDLLGPAMEALGDEDALVFHVATQEDLSFLSQALRTYRSMSPIFAVLGPGIPGIEFIDVMAFFEDNGLEEVCIQAPLN
;
A
#
# COMPACT_ATOMS: atom_id res chain seq x y z
N MET A 1 -16.92 -14.22 -9.23
CA MET A 1 -15.76 -13.35 -8.97
C MET A 1 -16.25 -12.30 -8.00
N ALA A 2 -15.45 -11.89 -7.02
CA ALA A 2 -15.86 -10.81 -6.13
C ALA A 2 -15.81 -9.46 -6.87
N ASP A 3 -16.67 -8.52 -6.47
CA ASP A 3 -16.69 -7.19 -7.08
C ASP A 3 -15.43 -6.39 -6.67
N LEU A 4 -14.84 -5.65 -7.60
CA LEU A 4 -13.81 -4.66 -7.30
C LEU A 4 -14.47 -3.35 -6.88
N HIS A 5 -13.96 -2.75 -5.84
CA HIS A 5 -14.42 -1.47 -5.33
C HIS A 5 -13.35 -0.39 -5.57
N VAL A 6 -13.77 0.74 -6.15
CA VAL A 6 -12.94 1.93 -6.34
C VAL A 6 -13.48 3.03 -5.45
N TYR A 7 -12.66 3.54 -4.54
CA TYR A 7 -13.05 4.57 -3.58
C TYR A 7 -11.86 5.44 -3.22
N THR A 8 -12.12 6.58 -2.63
CA THR A 8 -11.09 7.54 -2.22
C THR A 8 -11.07 7.69 -0.71
N LYS A 9 -9.90 7.63 -0.11
CA LYS A 9 -9.70 7.93 1.31
C LYS A 9 -8.32 8.53 1.55
N ILE A 10 -8.15 9.10 2.75
CA ILE A 10 -6.83 9.52 3.23
C ILE A 10 -6.05 8.27 3.63
N GLU A 11 -4.81 8.16 3.14
CA GLU A 11 -3.90 7.06 3.49
C GLU A 11 -3.64 7.07 5.00
N SER A 12 -3.94 5.96 5.67
CA SER A 12 -3.89 5.89 7.13
C SER A 12 -2.50 5.56 7.67
N CYS A 13 -1.60 5.04 6.84
CA CYS A 13 -0.28 4.58 7.30
C CYS A 13 0.74 4.52 6.17
N GLY A 14 1.99 4.19 6.53
CA GLY A 14 3.09 4.04 5.60
C GLY A 14 3.63 5.36 5.08
N ARG A 15 4.37 5.31 3.99
CA ARG A 15 5.02 6.49 3.37
C ARG A 15 4.04 7.56 2.89
N ARG A 16 2.80 7.18 2.61
CA ARG A 16 1.77 8.07 2.08
C ARG A 16 0.74 8.51 3.12
N GLN A 17 1.03 8.30 4.41
CA GLN A 17 0.13 8.73 5.47
C GLN A 17 -0.27 10.20 5.31
N GLY A 18 -1.57 10.47 5.35
CA GLY A 18 -2.14 11.81 5.19
C GLY A 18 -2.41 12.25 3.75
N TYR A 19 -2.02 11.47 2.74
CA TYR A 19 -2.34 11.77 1.34
C TYR A 19 -3.69 11.19 0.92
N LEU A 20 -4.44 11.98 0.15
CA LEU A 20 -5.66 11.50 -0.48
C LEU A 20 -5.33 10.56 -1.64
N THR A 21 -5.86 9.35 -1.60
CA THR A 21 -5.49 8.24 -2.48
C THR A 21 -6.73 7.53 -2.98
N THR A 22 -6.76 7.13 -4.25
CA THR A 22 -7.77 6.24 -4.81
C THR A 22 -7.38 4.80 -4.50
N TYR A 23 -8.27 4.08 -3.85
CA TYR A 23 -8.11 2.66 -3.53
C TYR A 23 -8.89 1.79 -4.49
N VAL A 24 -8.28 0.66 -4.85
CA VAL A 24 -8.93 -0.44 -5.56
C VAL A 24 -8.78 -1.69 -4.71
N SER A 25 -9.90 -2.29 -4.29
CA SER A 25 -9.88 -3.49 -3.45
C SER A 25 -11.06 -4.42 -3.74
N LEU A 26 -10.96 -5.68 -3.31
CA LEU A 26 -12.08 -6.64 -3.32
C LEU A 26 -13.06 -6.44 -2.16
N THR A 27 -12.63 -5.75 -1.12
CA THR A 27 -13.46 -5.54 0.05
C THR A 27 -14.25 -4.25 -0.11
N ALA A 28 -15.57 -4.32 0.09
CA ALA A 28 -16.42 -3.15 0.07
C ALA A 28 -15.95 -2.15 1.15
N PRO A 29 -15.76 -0.88 0.80
CA PRO A 29 -15.44 0.14 1.79
C PRO A 29 -16.66 0.39 2.69
N MET A 30 -16.41 0.90 3.88
CA MET A 30 -17.48 1.49 4.71
C MET A 30 -17.91 2.87 4.18
N GLU A 31 -17.19 3.44 3.23
CA GLU A 31 -17.38 4.73 2.61
C GLU A 31 -17.98 4.59 1.20
N GLU A 32 -18.45 5.70 0.63
CA GLU A 32 -19.00 5.74 -0.73
C GLU A 32 -17.92 5.39 -1.76
N GLY A 33 -18.19 4.41 -2.61
CA GLY A 33 -17.31 3.97 -3.68
C GLY A 33 -18.08 3.33 -4.84
N GLU A 34 -17.41 3.15 -5.96
CA GLU A 34 -17.94 2.49 -7.15
C GLU A 34 -17.66 0.99 -7.07
N ALA A 35 -18.69 0.14 -7.19
CA ALA A 35 -18.56 -1.31 -7.27
C ALA A 35 -18.58 -1.76 -8.74
N LEU A 36 -17.59 -2.53 -9.13
CA LEU A 36 -17.44 -3.03 -10.50
C LEU A 36 -17.48 -4.57 -10.51
N ALA A 37 -18.50 -5.12 -11.13
CA ALA A 37 -18.64 -6.57 -11.29
C ALA A 37 -17.82 -7.06 -12.48
N ASN A 38 -16.83 -7.91 -12.25
CA ASN A 38 -15.93 -8.45 -13.28
C ASN A 38 -15.42 -7.39 -14.29
N PRO A 39 -14.77 -6.29 -13.82
CA PRO A 39 -14.41 -5.19 -14.69
C PRO A 39 -13.35 -5.60 -15.71
N SER A 40 -13.45 -5.03 -16.91
CA SER A 40 -12.33 -4.98 -17.83
C SER A 40 -11.27 -3.99 -17.34
N LEU A 41 -10.07 -4.04 -17.91
CA LEU A 41 -9.02 -3.04 -17.62
C LEU A 41 -9.50 -1.61 -17.94
N GLU A 42 -10.29 -1.45 -19.01
CA GLU A 42 -10.85 -0.17 -19.44
C GLU A 42 -11.89 0.37 -18.42
N ASP A 43 -12.76 -0.50 -17.90
CA ASP A 43 -13.75 -0.12 -16.88
C ASP A 43 -13.06 0.36 -15.60
N LEU A 44 -12.03 -0.39 -15.17
CA LEU A 44 -11.28 -0.06 -13.97
C LEU A 44 -10.46 1.23 -14.13
N ALA A 45 -9.78 1.40 -15.26
CA ALA A 45 -9.08 2.64 -15.57
C ALA A 45 -10.04 3.84 -15.57
N GLY A 46 -11.21 3.70 -16.19
CA GLY A 46 -12.24 4.74 -16.18
C GLY A 46 -12.75 5.08 -14.77
N ALA A 47 -12.92 4.09 -13.88
CA ALA A 47 -13.32 4.32 -12.49
C ALA A 47 -12.23 5.06 -11.69
N ILE A 48 -10.97 4.69 -11.88
CA ILE A 48 -9.83 5.38 -11.26
C ILE A 48 -9.73 6.84 -11.74
N GLU A 49 -9.93 7.07 -13.03
CA GLU A 49 -9.94 8.43 -13.60
C GLU A 49 -11.07 9.28 -13.03
N ARG A 50 -12.28 8.72 -12.89
CA ARG A 50 -13.42 9.42 -12.25
C ARG A 50 -13.18 9.78 -10.80
N ALA A 51 -12.41 8.99 -10.06
CA ALA A 51 -12.00 9.31 -8.70
C ALA A 51 -11.10 10.56 -8.62
N GLY A 52 -10.43 10.93 -9.71
CA GLY A 52 -9.79 12.22 -9.89
C GLY A 52 -8.42 12.37 -9.21
N HIS A 53 -7.86 11.32 -8.62
CA HIS A 53 -6.56 11.37 -7.94
C HIS A 53 -5.50 10.58 -8.69
N ARG A 54 -4.28 11.12 -8.72
CA ARG A 54 -3.13 10.49 -9.39
C ARG A 54 -2.42 9.46 -8.50
N ARG A 55 -2.72 9.43 -7.21
CA ARG A 55 -2.22 8.39 -6.30
C ARG A 55 -3.24 7.26 -6.23
N VAL A 56 -2.77 6.04 -6.51
CA VAL A 56 -3.61 4.85 -6.59
C VAL A 56 -3.00 3.76 -5.73
N SER A 57 -3.77 3.23 -4.78
CA SER A 57 -3.39 2.06 -3.98
C SER A 57 -4.20 0.85 -4.41
N LEU A 58 -3.52 -0.14 -4.97
CA LEU A 58 -4.11 -1.42 -5.37
C LEU A 58 -3.93 -2.41 -4.22
N VAL A 59 -5.05 -2.75 -3.55
CA VAL A 59 -5.05 -3.73 -2.47
C VAL A 59 -5.21 -5.11 -3.07
N LEU A 60 -4.13 -5.88 -3.08
CA LEU A 60 -4.06 -7.16 -3.77
C LEU A 60 -3.98 -8.30 -2.76
N ASP A 61 -4.86 -9.27 -2.92
CA ASP A 61 -4.73 -10.60 -2.33
C ASP A 61 -4.33 -11.64 -3.40
N GLU A 62 -3.97 -12.84 -2.97
CA GLU A 62 -3.56 -13.90 -3.89
C GLU A 62 -4.62 -14.23 -4.96
N SER A 63 -5.91 -14.01 -4.67
CA SER A 63 -7.00 -14.32 -5.59
C SER A 63 -7.07 -13.31 -6.74
N LEU A 64 -6.65 -12.07 -6.52
CA LEU A 64 -6.59 -11.02 -7.54
C LEU A 64 -5.40 -11.17 -8.49
N TRP A 65 -4.24 -11.64 -7.99
CA TRP A 65 -3.06 -11.85 -8.83
C TRP A 65 -3.28 -12.88 -9.93
N GLY A 66 -4.16 -13.88 -9.72
CA GLY A 66 -4.41 -14.96 -10.65
C GLY A 66 -5.16 -14.58 -11.93
N GLY A 67 -5.76 -13.39 -12.01
CA GLY A 67 -6.64 -13.01 -13.11
C GLY A 67 -6.51 -11.58 -13.62
N PHE A 68 -5.68 -10.73 -12.97
CA PHE A 68 -5.61 -9.32 -13.29
C PHE A 68 -4.20 -8.85 -13.61
N ASP A 69 -3.98 -8.35 -14.83
CA ASP A 69 -2.68 -7.78 -15.22
C ASP A 69 -2.54 -6.33 -14.73
N VAL A 70 -2.01 -6.20 -13.50
CA VAL A 70 -1.73 -4.89 -12.88
C VAL A 70 -0.78 -4.06 -13.75
N GLY A 71 0.17 -4.69 -14.40
CA GLY A 71 1.09 -4.02 -15.30
C GLY A 71 0.39 -3.37 -16.48
N ALA A 72 -0.55 -4.07 -17.10
CA ALA A 72 -1.34 -3.52 -18.20
C ALA A 72 -2.23 -2.36 -17.74
N LEU A 73 -2.77 -2.39 -16.51
CA LEU A 73 -3.52 -1.27 -15.93
C LEU A 73 -2.65 -0.02 -15.76
N VAL A 74 -1.45 -0.18 -15.19
CA VAL A 74 -0.49 0.91 -15.01
C VAL A 74 -0.13 1.54 -16.37
N ASP A 75 0.17 0.71 -17.37
CA ASP A 75 0.51 1.17 -18.70
C ASP A 75 -0.67 1.88 -19.40
N LEU A 76 -1.90 1.40 -19.18
CA LEU A 76 -3.10 2.02 -19.75
C LEU A 76 -3.34 3.41 -19.15
N LEU A 77 -3.31 3.56 -17.83
CA LEU A 77 -3.52 4.83 -17.15
C LEU A 77 -2.45 5.86 -17.48
N ASN A 78 -1.18 5.45 -17.54
CA ASN A 78 -0.10 6.34 -17.90
C ASN A 78 -0.19 6.80 -19.36
N ARG A 79 -0.58 5.92 -20.31
CA ARG A 79 -0.82 6.30 -21.71
C ARG A 79 -1.96 7.29 -21.85
N ARG A 80 -3.09 7.09 -21.16
CA ARG A 80 -4.23 8.01 -21.20
C ARG A 80 -3.86 9.38 -20.64
N SER A 81 -3.16 9.42 -19.51
CA SER A 81 -2.65 10.66 -18.92
C SER A 81 -1.75 11.44 -19.90
N ALA A 82 -0.86 10.76 -20.63
CA ALA A 82 0.01 11.39 -21.61
C ALA A 82 -0.76 11.96 -22.81
N LEU A 83 -1.84 11.29 -23.24
CA LEU A 83 -2.69 11.75 -24.33
C LEU A 83 -3.51 13.00 -23.95
N GLU A 84 -4.04 13.05 -22.73
CA GLU A 84 -4.76 14.23 -22.24
C GLU A 84 -3.89 15.48 -22.25
N MET A 85 -2.62 15.35 -21.88
CA MET A 85 -1.68 16.48 -21.88
C MET A 85 -1.20 16.89 -23.27
N GLY A 86 -1.10 15.95 -24.21
CA GLY A 86 -0.73 16.23 -25.60
C GLY A 86 -1.79 17.04 -26.36
N GLN A 87 -3.04 17.02 -25.94
CA GLN A 87 -4.12 17.78 -26.55
C GLN A 87 -4.18 19.25 -26.09
N ASP A 88 -3.60 19.56 -24.92
CA ASP A 88 -3.58 20.93 -24.36
C ASP A 88 -2.33 21.74 -24.79
N SER A 89 -1.47 21.17 -25.66
CA SER A 89 -0.17 21.73 -26.07
C SER A 89 -0.23 22.98 -26.95
N GLN A 90 -1.35 23.72 -26.98
CA GLN A 90 -1.41 25.04 -27.62
C GLN A 90 -0.92 26.19 -26.73
N LYS A 91 -0.44 25.93 -25.53
CA LYS A 91 0.26 26.91 -24.69
C LYS A 91 1.70 26.44 -24.44
N PRO A 92 2.70 27.01 -25.15
CA PRO A 92 4.09 26.84 -24.74
C PRO A 92 4.34 27.79 -23.56
N GLU A 93 4.60 27.29 -22.43
CA GLU A 93 5.30 27.94 -21.32
C GLU A 93 4.78 27.40 -19.98
N THR A 94 5.40 26.38 -19.53
CA THR A 94 5.92 26.11 -18.17
C THR A 94 6.29 24.64 -18.13
N ASN A 95 7.40 24.32 -17.47
CA ASN A 95 7.84 22.95 -17.13
C ASN A 95 6.76 22.26 -16.27
N ALA A 96 5.64 21.91 -16.86
CA ALA A 96 4.65 21.06 -16.22
C ALA A 96 5.29 19.66 -16.19
N GLU A 97 5.78 19.27 -15.01
CA GLU A 97 6.10 17.87 -14.73
C GLU A 97 4.90 17.04 -15.16
N VAL A 98 5.16 16.12 -16.08
CA VAL A 98 4.14 15.17 -16.56
C VAL A 98 3.63 14.44 -15.32
N SER A 99 2.43 14.80 -14.87
CA SER A 99 1.83 14.19 -13.69
C SER A 99 1.41 12.76 -14.04
N THR A 100 2.35 11.84 -13.91
CA THR A 100 2.10 10.40 -14.05
C THR A 100 1.36 9.86 -12.81
N TYR A 101 0.67 8.75 -12.99
CA TYR A 101 0.08 8.04 -11.86
C TYR A 101 1.17 7.48 -10.95
N GLU A 102 0.99 7.65 -9.65
CA GLU A 102 1.82 7.03 -8.61
C GLU A 102 1.06 5.83 -8.05
N PHE A 103 1.56 4.64 -8.30
CA PHE A 103 0.94 3.41 -7.81
C PHE A 103 1.58 2.95 -6.50
N ASN A 104 0.75 2.38 -5.63
CA ASN A 104 1.16 1.64 -4.46
C ASN A 104 0.46 0.28 -4.48
N LEU A 105 1.24 -0.80 -4.40
CA LEU A 105 0.70 -2.15 -4.28
C LEU A 105 0.64 -2.49 -2.80
N VAL A 106 -0.57 -2.58 -2.26
CA VAL A 106 -0.79 -3.04 -0.89
C VAL A 106 -0.99 -4.55 -0.93
N LEU A 107 0.04 -5.28 -0.54
CA LEU A 107 0.02 -6.73 -0.49
C LEU A 107 -0.53 -7.18 0.86
N LEU A 108 -1.63 -7.92 0.85
CA LEU A 108 -2.21 -8.50 2.06
C LEU A 108 -1.55 -9.84 2.35
N GLY A 109 -0.42 -9.81 3.05
CA GLY A 109 0.37 -10.98 3.39
C GLY A 109 1.67 -11.11 2.57
N PRO A 110 2.50 -12.09 2.89
CA PRO A 110 3.79 -12.30 2.24
C PRO A 110 3.59 -12.84 0.81
N VAL A 111 3.88 -12.01 -0.17
CA VAL A 111 3.77 -12.37 -1.59
C VAL A 111 5.11 -12.13 -2.27
N ASN A 112 5.59 -13.13 -3.01
CA ASN A 112 6.86 -13.09 -3.75
C ASN A 112 6.74 -12.35 -5.10
N HIS A 113 5.90 -11.32 -5.21
CA HIS A 113 5.70 -10.61 -6.46
C HIS A 113 6.15 -9.15 -6.33
N ARG A 114 7.16 -8.79 -7.09
CA ARG A 114 7.59 -7.42 -7.27
C ARG A 114 7.25 -6.96 -8.68
N LEU A 115 6.72 -5.77 -8.80
CA LEU A 115 6.60 -5.09 -10.08
C LEU A 115 7.77 -4.10 -10.24
N ASP A 116 8.73 -4.45 -11.07
CA ASP A 116 9.82 -3.55 -11.44
C ASP A 116 9.30 -2.49 -12.41
N ARG A 117 8.67 -1.43 -11.87
CA ARG A 117 8.16 -0.33 -12.69
C ARG A 117 8.41 1.01 -12.07
N VAL A 118 8.72 1.97 -12.91
CA VAL A 118 8.83 3.38 -12.53
C VAL A 118 7.48 3.85 -11.99
N ASN A 119 7.48 4.52 -10.85
CA ASN A 119 6.30 5.03 -10.13
C ASN A 119 5.36 3.94 -9.55
N CYS A 120 5.86 2.75 -9.30
CA CYS A 120 5.11 1.69 -8.64
C CYS A 120 5.81 1.30 -7.34
N PHE A 121 5.13 1.51 -6.20
CA PHE A 121 5.66 1.19 -4.88
C PHE A 121 4.88 0.01 -4.30
N ALA A 122 5.59 -0.99 -3.84
CA ALA A 122 4.99 -2.11 -3.14
C ALA A 122 4.97 -1.85 -1.63
N THR A 123 3.84 -2.09 -1.00
CA THR A 123 3.69 -2.06 0.46
C THR A 123 3.16 -3.40 0.91
N LEU A 124 3.92 -4.10 1.74
CA LEU A 124 3.48 -5.32 2.37
C LEU A 124 2.81 -4.96 3.69
N SER A 125 1.52 -5.26 3.81
CA SER A 125 0.77 -5.04 5.03
C SER A 125 0.52 -6.37 5.72
N LEU A 126 1.06 -6.54 6.91
CA LEU A 126 0.87 -7.72 7.73
C LEU A 126 -0.16 -7.42 8.80
N GLY A 127 -1.33 -8.03 8.70
CA GLY A 127 -2.39 -7.90 9.69
C GLY A 127 -2.17 -8.79 10.93
N PRO A 128 -2.83 -8.49 12.05
CA PRO A 128 -2.76 -9.32 13.25
C PRO A 128 -3.11 -10.78 12.95
N GLY A 129 -2.31 -11.71 13.44
CA GLY A 129 -2.55 -13.16 13.32
C GLY A 129 -2.17 -13.79 11.96
N SER A 130 -1.66 -13.04 11.00
CA SER A 130 -1.19 -13.57 9.70
C SER A 130 0.31 -13.84 9.66
N PHE A 131 0.96 -13.96 10.80
CA PHE A 131 2.40 -14.01 10.92
C PHE A 131 2.96 -15.43 10.75
N ASN A 132 3.67 -15.64 9.66
CA ASN A 132 4.55 -16.78 9.49
C ASN A 132 5.94 -16.27 9.12
N LEU A 133 6.92 -16.49 10.01
CA LEU A 133 8.31 -16.05 9.79
C LEU A 133 8.92 -16.64 8.52
N ASP A 134 8.57 -17.88 8.18
CA ASP A 134 9.10 -18.55 6.99
C ASP A 134 8.67 -17.88 5.68
N LEU A 135 7.48 -17.25 5.68
CA LEU A 135 6.96 -16.51 4.52
C LEU A 135 7.44 -15.06 4.52
N LEU A 136 7.70 -14.49 5.70
CA LEU A 136 8.11 -13.09 5.83
C LEU A 136 9.53 -12.86 5.30
N GLY A 137 10.47 -13.78 5.53
CA GLY A 137 11.85 -13.65 5.08
C GLY A 137 11.97 -13.38 3.58
N PRO A 138 11.44 -14.26 2.72
CA PRO A 138 11.45 -14.04 1.28
C PRO A 138 10.76 -12.75 0.84
N ALA A 139 9.67 -12.35 1.52
CA ALA A 139 8.99 -11.09 1.23
C ALA A 139 9.85 -9.88 1.57
N MET A 140 10.51 -9.87 2.72
CA MET A 140 11.43 -8.79 3.13
C MET A 140 12.64 -8.69 2.21
N GLU A 141 13.18 -9.81 1.75
CA GLU A 141 14.30 -9.83 0.80
C GLU A 141 13.91 -9.32 -0.59
N ALA A 142 12.64 -9.47 -0.97
CA ALA A 142 12.12 -9.00 -2.26
C ALA A 142 11.82 -7.48 -2.28
N LEU A 143 11.66 -6.83 -1.12
CA LEU A 143 11.39 -5.40 -1.03
C LEU A 143 12.67 -4.57 -1.23
N GLY A 144 12.54 -3.44 -1.94
CA GLY A 144 13.62 -2.46 -2.16
C GLY A 144 13.48 -1.24 -1.25
N ASP A 145 14.38 -0.29 -1.41
CA ASP A 145 14.45 0.95 -0.62
C ASP A 145 13.23 1.89 -0.86
N GLU A 146 12.60 1.79 -2.02
CA GLU A 146 11.37 2.53 -2.35
C GLU A 146 10.09 1.87 -1.82
N ASP A 147 10.15 0.61 -1.46
CA ASP A 147 9.04 -0.13 -0.89
C ASP A 147 8.83 0.21 0.59
N ALA A 148 7.84 -0.38 1.22
CA ALA A 148 7.60 -0.23 2.65
C ALA A 148 7.04 -1.52 3.25
N LEU A 149 7.44 -1.82 4.49
CA LEU A 149 6.89 -2.91 5.29
C LEU A 149 6.02 -2.32 6.38
N VAL A 150 4.75 -2.72 6.41
CA VAL A 150 3.77 -2.21 7.38
C VAL A 150 3.32 -3.34 8.28
N PHE A 151 3.57 -3.23 9.58
CA PHE A 151 3.05 -4.12 10.60
C PHE A 151 1.87 -3.47 11.32
N HIS A 152 0.76 -4.16 11.40
CA HIS A 152 -0.34 -3.78 12.26
C HIS A 152 -0.13 -4.42 13.64
N VAL A 153 0.04 -3.59 14.65
CA VAL A 153 0.27 -4.02 16.02
C VAL A 153 -1.00 -3.81 16.82
N ALA A 154 -1.63 -4.90 17.24
CA ALA A 154 -2.85 -4.91 18.03
C ALA A 154 -2.70 -5.62 19.37
N THR A 155 -1.60 -6.36 19.57
CA THR A 155 -1.36 -7.16 20.78
C THR A 155 0.12 -7.14 21.17
N GLN A 156 0.43 -7.58 22.40
CA GLN A 156 1.80 -7.80 22.86
C GLN A 156 2.51 -8.90 22.04
N GLU A 157 1.75 -9.84 21.51
CA GLU A 157 2.28 -10.92 20.68
C GLU A 157 2.77 -10.36 19.33
N ASP A 158 2.05 -9.39 18.76
CA ASP A 158 2.45 -8.69 17.54
C ASP A 158 3.77 -7.95 17.72
N LEU A 159 3.97 -7.27 18.86
CA LEU A 159 5.25 -6.62 19.19
C LEU A 159 6.40 -7.63 19.29
N SER A 160 6.14 -8.73 19.98
CA SER A 160 7.14 -9.80 20.15
C SER A 160 7.52 -10.42 18.81
N PHE A 161 6.51 -10.64 17.94
CA PHE A 161 6.72 -11.13 16.59
C PHE A 161 7.52 -10.15 15.74
N LEU A 162 7.16 -8.86 15.76
CA LEU A 162 7.90 -7.80 15.06
C LEU A 162 9.37 -7.79 15.47
N SER A 163 9.64 -7.82 16.78
CA SER A 163 11.02 -7.89 17.29
C SER A 163 11.76 -9.14 16.80
N GLN A 164 11.12 -10.30 16.81
CA GLN A 164 11.71 -11.54 16.31
C GLN A 164 11.99 -11.49 14.81
N ALA A 165 11.04 -10.96 14.02
CA ALA A 165 11.18 -10.82 12.58
C ALA A 165 12.37 -9.95 12.22
N LEU A 166 12.51 -8.77 12.86
CA LEU A 166 13.59 -7.82 12.57
C LEU A 166 14.97 -8.26 13.08
N ARG A 167 15.02 -9.15 14.07
CA ARG A 167 16.27 -9.81 14.47
C ARG A 167 16.70 -10.91 13.50
N THR A 168 15.74 -11.54 12.84
CA THR A 168 15.99 -12.66 11.92
C THR A 168 16.29 -12.18 10.52
N TYR A 169 15.55 -11.19 10.06
CA TYR A 169 15.64 -10.67 8.69
C TYR A 169 16.01 -9.18 8.71
N ARG A 170 16.83 -8.77 7.75
CA ARG A 170 17.14 -7.36 7.50
C ARG A 170 16.31 -6.87 6.33
N SER A 171 15.64 -5.75 6.50
CA SER A 171 14.94 -5.06 5.42
C SER A 171 15.75 -3.85 4.96
N MET A 172 15.81 -3.63 3.66
CA MET A 172 16.29 -2.36 3.09
C MET A 172 15.17 -1.33 3.02
N SER A 173 13.92 -1.79 3.09
CA SER A 173 12.74 -0.93 3.08
C SER A 173 12.48 -0.33 4.46
N PRO A 174 11.97 0.89 4.54
CA PRO A 174 11.48 1.46 5.79
C PRO A 174 10.35 0.61 6.38
N ILE A 175 10.37 0.50 7.69
CA ILE A 175 9.44 -0.31 8.46
C ILE A 175 8.54 0.60 9.27
N PHE A 176 7.23 0.36 9.18
CA PHE A 176 6.22 1.08 9.90
C PHE A 176 5.45 0.13 10.83
N ALA A 177 5.36 0.48 12.10
CA ALA A 177 4.49 -0.18 13.05
C ALA A 177 3.25 0.68 13.27
N VAL A 178 2.10 0.22 12.81
CA VAL A 178 0.82 0.90 12.93
C VAL A 178 0.08 0.36 14.14
N LEU A 179 -0.14 1.20 15.13
CA LEU A 179 -0.80 0.82 16.36
C LEU A 179 -2.31 0.81 16.17
N GLY A 180 -2.96 -0.30 16.45
CA GLY A 180 -4.42 -0.40 16.44
C GLY A 180 -5.07 0.50 17.51
N PRO A 181 -6.32 0.92 17.30
CA PRO A 181 -7.02 1.73 18.28
C PRO A 181 -7.22 0.94 19.59
N GLY A 182 -6.63 1.45 20.67
CA GLY A 182 -6.85 0.93 22.01
C GLY A 182 -6.38 -0.50 22.21
N ILE A 183 -5.08 -0.74 22.10
CA ILE A 183 -4.52 -2.03 22.54
C ILE A 183 -4.80 -2.16 24.05
N PRO A 184 -5.67 -3.07 24.47
CA PRO A 184 -5.98 -3.20 25.89
C PRO A 184 -4.71 -3.54 26.69
N GLY A 185 -4.33 -2.65 27.60
CA GLY A 185 -3.20 -2.87 28.50
C GLY A 185 -1.84 -2.48 27.95
N ILE A 186 -1.75 -1.80 26.80
CA ILE A 186 -0.50 -1.23 26.27
C ILE A 186 -0.73 0.24 25.96
N GLU A 187 0.01 1.13 26.61
CA GLU A 187 0.05 2.55 26.27
C GLU A 187 1.12 2.80 25.20
N PHE A 188 0.98 3.91 24.46
CA PHE A 188 1.97 4.29 23.45
C PHE A 188 3.39 4.36 24.02
N ILE A 189 3.52 4.81 25.29
CA ILE A 189 4.81 4.88 25.97
C ILE A 189 5.43 3.49 26.19
N ASP A 190 4.61 2.45 26.43
CA ASP A 190 5.08 1.08 26.60
C ASP A 190 5.63 0.51 25.29
N VAL A 191 5.00 0.87 24.17
CA VAL A 191 5.47 0.49 22.83
C VAL A 191 6.81 1.16 22.51
N MET A 192 6.96 2.45 22.84
CA MET A 192 8.21 3.17 22.69
C MET A 192 9.33 2.54 23.50
N ALA A 193 9.07 2.25 24.78
CA ALA A 193 10.02 1.59 25.66
C ALA A 193 10.40 0.19 25.12
N PHE A 194 9.41 -0.58 24.65
CA PHE A 194 9.68 -1.87 24.04
C PHE A 194 10.60 -1.78 22.84
N PHE A 195 10.42 -0.77 21.98
CA PHE A 195 11.27 -0.57 20.79
C PHE A 195 12.69 -0.18 21.18
N GLU A 196 12.85 0.72 22.14
CA GLU A 196 14.17 1.12 22.68
C GLU A 196 14.89 -0.08 23.30
N ASP A 197 14.20 -0.84 24.17
CA ASP A 197 14.77 -2.02 24.84
C ASP A 197 15.15 -3.15 23.86
N ASN A 198 14.53 -3.21 22.69
CA ASN A 198 14.78 -4.23 21.68
C ASN A 198 15.65 -3.76 20.51
N GLY A 199 16.13 -2.51 20.54
CA GLY A 199 16.99 -1.96 19.48
C GLY A 199 16.25 -1.81 18.15
N LEU A 200 14.98 -1.39 18.20
CA LEU A 200 14.11 -1.22 17.05
C LEU A 200 13.90 0.26 16.68
N GLU A 201 14.91 1.10 16.93
CA GLU A 201 14.84 2.55 16.68
C GLU A 201 14.64 2.89 15.19
N GLU A 202 14.91 1.96 14.28
CA GLU A 202 14.70 2.13 12.85
C GLU A 202 13.21 1.99 12.44
N VAL A 203 12.37 1.49 13.35
CA VAL A 203 10.94 1.30 13.08
C VAL A 203 10.18 2.61 13.30
N CYS A 204 9.48 3.05 12.26
CA CYS A 204 8.62 4.22 12.33
C CYS A 204 7.29 3.87 12.98
N ILE A 205 7.00 4.39 14.16
CA ILE A 205 5.72 4.15 14.86
C ILE A 205 4.68 5.13 14.33
N GLN A 206 3.54 4.62 13.91
CA GLN A 206 2.43 5.42 13.41
C GLN A 206 1.13 5.10 14.16
N ALA A 207 0.43 6.15 14.58
CA ALA A 207 -0.97 6.04 14.95
C ALA A 207 -1.84 6.09 13.69
N PRO A 208 -2.89 5.27 13.55
CA PRO A 208 -3.82 5.38 12.43
C PRO A 208 -4.49 6.76 12.48
N LEU A 209 -4.63 7.37 11.32
CA LEU A 209 -5.46 8.58 11.19
C LEU A 209 -6.92 8.15 11.28
N ASN A 210 -7.66 8.74 12.20
CA ASN A 210 -9.11 8.54 12.37
C ASN A 210 -9.89 9.25 11.27
#